data_50adc42ec4d38a458588a71e90f404af
#
_entry.id   50adc42ec4d38a458588a71e90f404af
#
_cell.length_a   1.000
_cell.length_b   1.000
_cell.length_c   1.000
_cell.angle_alpha   90.00
_cell.angle_beta   90.00
_cell.angle_gamma   90.00
#
_symmetry.space_group_name_H-M   'P 1'
#
loop_
_entity.id
_entity.type
_entity.pdbx_description
1 polymer ?
#
loop_
_entity_poly.entity_id
_entity_poly.type
_entity_poly.pdbx_seq_one_letter_code
_entity_poly.pdbx_strand_id
1 'polypeptide(L)'
;MKQPVWKLATLVPYYGSDVKAARDMVHILEDVSNNALPKLAKAAQALDFNSIGIKDGTIQLGDMASVAQDLAAANGVVADASVDMGKIGDTHIPQITEAVQQGRSRFKELASLTDAASRLADVLPKMFDLDSSEGSSSGPRTYLVLAQNNAELRATGGIPTAWATLTVDAGKISMSTFGDPPRDGLFSQDEAASVLTAEERNL
;
A
#
# COMPACT_ATOMS: atom_id res chain seq x y z
N MET A 1 -15.17 24.23 -14.87
CA MET A 1 -15.73 25.60 -15.07
C MET A 1 -14.85 26.40 -16.02
N LYS A 2 -15.24 26.53 -17.29
CA LYS A 2 -14.49 27.30 -18.32
C LYS A 2 -15.12 28.68 -18.55
N GLN A 3 -15.46 29.41 -17.50
CA GLN A 3 -16.05 30.76 -17.69
C GLN A 3 -14.96 31.82 -17.60
N PRO A 4 -14.91 32.80 -18.52
CA PRO A 4 -13.90 33.85 -18.58
C PRO A 4 -13.86 34.73 -17.32
N VAL A 5 -14.94 34.78 -16.57
CA VAL A 5 -15.08 35.57 -15.33
C VAL A 5 -14.05 35.13 -14.26
N TRP A 6 -13.75 33.83 -14.15
CA TRP A 6 -12.78 33.32 -13.18
C TRP A 6 -11.33 33.75 -13.50
N LYS A 7 -11.00 33.93 -14.79
CA LYS A 7 -9.67 34.43 -15.19
C LYS A 7 -9.48 35.90 -14.82
N LEU A 8 -10.55 36.69 -14.88
CA LEU A 8 -10.50 38.11 -14.47
C LEU A 8 -10.41 38.24 -12.94
N ALA A 9 -11.07 37.38 -12.19
CA ALA A 9 -11.06 37.41 -10.73
C ALA A 9 -9.67 37.10 -10.13
N THR A 10 -8.83 36.31 -10.83
CA THR A 10 -7.44 36.04 -10.38
C THR A 10 -6.47 37.23 -10.60
N LEU A 11 -6.89 38.25 -11.34
CA LEU A 11 -6.11 39.47 -11.59
C LEU A 11 -6.36 40.56 -10.52
N VAL A 12 -7.25 40.32 -9.53
CA VAL A 12 -7.51 41.27 -8.46
C VAL A 12 -6.29 41.33 -7.56
N PRO A 13 -5.64 42.50 -7.39
CA PRO A 13 -4.52 42.66 -6.49
C PRO A 13 -4.87 42.19 -5.09
N TYR A 14 -3.96 41.46 -4.42
CA TYR A 14 -4.09 40.93 -3.06
C TYR A 14 -4.98 39.70 -2.89
N TYR A 15 -6.16 39.60 -3.54
CA TYR A 15 -7.08 38.45 -3.41
C TYR A 15 -7.01 37.47 -4.59
N GLY A 16 -6.21 37.70 -5.58
CA GLY A 16 -6.09 36.83 -6.76
C GLY A 16 -5.59 35.42 -6.43
N SER A 17 -4.71 35.30 -5.42
CA SER A 17 -4.22 34.02 -4.91
C SER A 17 -5.34 33.19 -4.25
N ASP A 18 -6.23 33.83 -3.50
CA ASP A 18 -7.35 33.17 -2.83
C ASP A 18 -8.37 32.61 -3.83
N VAL A 19 -8.69 33.41 -4.85
CA VAL A 19 -9.58 32.95 -5.95
C VAL A 19 -8.95 31.79 -6.73
N LYS A 20 -7.63 31.88 -6.98
CA LYS A 20 -6.90 30.78 -7.63
C LYS A 20 -6.92 29.52 -6.77
N ALA A 21 -6.62 29.63 -5.47
CA ALA A 21 -6.64 28.52 -4.53
C ALA A 21 -8.01 27.85 -4.47
N ALA A 22 -9.09 28.63 -4.33
CA ALA A 22 -10.46 28.11 -4.34
C ALA A 22 -10.79 27.37 -5.63
N ARG A 23 -10.41 27.90 -6.78
CA ARG A 23 -10.61 27.25 -8.07
C ARG A 23 -9.80 25.96 -8.19
N ASP A 24 -8.54 25.98 -7.79
CA ASP A 24 -7.66 24.81 -7.86
C ASP A 24 -8.20 23.69 -6.95
N MET A 25 -8.70 24.02 -5.74
CA MET A 25 -9.40 23.06 -4.87
C MET A 25 -10.64 22.44 -5.52
N VAL A 26 -11.47 23.26 -6.21
CA VAL A 26 -12.67 22.77 -6.91
C VAL A 26 -12.26 21.79 -8.02
N HIS A 27 -11.21 22.09 -8.79
CA HIS A 27 -10.73 21.18 -9.84
C HIS A 27 -10.20 19.86 -9.27
N ILE A 28 -9.45 19.89 -8.16
CA ILE A 28 -8.99 18.69 -7.48
C ILE A 28 -10.16 17.83 -7.01
N LEU A 29 -11.17 18.46 -6.39
CA LEU A 29 -12.37 17.76 -5.93
C LEU A 29 -13.20 17.20 -7.09
N GLU A 30 -13.30 17.92 -8.20
CA GLU A 30 -13.98 17.49 -9.41
C GLU A 30 -13.28 16.25 -10.01
N ASP A 31 -11.95 16.27 -10.08
CA ASP A 31 -11.17 15.13 -10.60
C ASP A 31 -11.35 13.88 -9.75
N VAL A 32 -11.17 14.00 -8.42
CA VAL A 32 -11.37 12.89 -7.49
C VAL A 32 -12.80 12.36 -7.53
N SER A 33 -13.81 13.25 -7.60
CA SER A 33 -15.23 12.87 -7.66
C SER A 33 -15.58 12.10 -8.94
N ASN A 34 -14.96 12.46 -10.05
CA ASN A 34 -15.28 11.84 -11.34
C ASN A 34 -14.43 10.59 -11.64
N ASN A 35 -13.19 10.55 -11.16
CA ASN A 35 -12.21 9.55 -11.58
C ASN A 35 -11.78 8.57 -10.47
N ALA A 36 -11.84 8.95 -9.18
CA ALA A 36 -11.50 8.07 -8.07
C ALA A 36 -12.73 7.48 -7.38
N LEU A 37 -13.70 8.31 -6.98
CA LEU A 37 -14.87 7.85 -6.21
C LEU A 37 -15.67 6.73 -6.87
N PRO A 38 -15.95 6.73 -8.20
CA PRO A 38 -16.66 5.63 -8.82
C PRO A 38 -15.90 4.29 -8.72
N LYS A 39 -14.56 4.32 -8.83
CA LYS A 39 -13.73 3.13 -8.72
C LYS A 39 -13.67 2.61 -7.29
N LEU A 40 -13.54 3.51 -6.31
CA LEU A 40 -13.59 3.15 -4.89
C LEU A 40 -14.95 2.57 -4.50
N ALA A 41 -16.05 3.16 -5.00
CA ALA A 41 -17.39 2.66 -4.75
C ALA A 41 -17.59 1.26 -5.37
N LYS A 42 -17.10 1.05 -6.59
CA LYS A 42 -17.14 -0.26 -7.26
C LYS A 42 -16.33 -1.30 -6.48
N ALA A 43 -15.11 -0.94 -6.07
CA ALA A 43 -14.27 -1.82 -5.25
C ALA A 43 -14.95 -2.16 -3.91
N ALA A 44 -15.53 -1.16 -3.23
CA ALA A 44 -16.23 -1.38 -1.96
C ALA A 44 -17.49 -2.26 -2.10
N GLN A 45 -18.19 -2.18 -3.23
CA GLN A 45 -19.36 -3.04 -3.50
C GLN A 45 -18.97 -4.48 -3.86
N ALA A 46 -17.82 -4.66 -4.52
CA ALA A 46 -17.34 -5.99 -4.90
C ALA A 46 -16.68 -6.73 -3.72
N LEU A 47 -16.15 -6.01 -2.72
CA LEU A 47 -15.52 -6.61 -1.55
C LEU A 47 -16.60 -7.03 -0.53
N ASP A 48 -16.82 -8.34 -0.40
CA ASP A 48 -17.54 -8.90 0.74
C ASP A 48 -16.57 -9.17 1.90
N PHE A 49 -16.53 -8.26 2.86
CA PHE A 49 -15.65 -8.39 4.03
C PHE A 49 -15.98 -9.63 4.90
N ASN A 50 -17.17 -10.20 4.79
CA ASN A 50 -17.51 -11.42 5.48
C ASN A 50 -16.89 -12.68 4.83
N SER A 51 -16.49 -12.57 3.58
CA SER A 51 -15.79 -13.62 2.84
C SER A 51 -14.28 -13.59 3.04
N ILE A 52 -13.75 -12.55 3.69
CA ILE A 52 -12.32 -12.42 3.97
C ILE A 52 -12.02 -13.04 5.33
N GLY A 53 -11.11 -14.02 5.36
CA GLY A 53 -10.71 -14.66 6.61
C GLY A 53 -10.01 -15.99 6.41
N ILE A 54 -9.95 -16.77 7.49
CA ILE A 54 -9.40 -18.13 7.49
C ILE A 54 -10.55 -19.09 7.78
N LYS A 55 -10.78 -20.02 6.87
CA LYS A 55 -11.77 -21.07 7.03
C LYS A 55 -11.13 -22.43 6.75
N ASP A 56 -11.22 -23.35 7.70
CA ASP A 56 -10.67 -24.71 7.59
C ASP A 56 -9.18 -24.74 7.16
N GLY A 57 -8.37 -23.81 7.69
CA GLY A 57 -6.94 -23.67 7.36
C GLY A 57 -6.65 -23.08 5.99
N THR A 58 -7.68 -22.57 5.32
CA THR A 58 -7.55 -21.91 4.00
C THR A 58 -7.85 -20.42 4.14
N ILE A 59 -6.96 -19.59 3.62
CA ILE A 59 -7.16 -18.14 3.52
C ILE A 59 -8.12 -17.87 2.37
N GLN A 60 -9.12 -17.06 2.66
CA GLN A 60 -10.08 -16.56 1.69
C GLN A 60 -9.94 -15.04 1.63
N LEU A 61 -9.70 -14.49 0.46
CA LEU A 61 -9.58 -13.05 0.21
C LEU A 61 -10.79 -12.47 -0.54
N GLY A 62 -11.86 -13.27 -0.72
CA GLY A 62 -13.01 -12.88 -1.52
C GLY A 62 -12.57 -12.44 -2.92
N ASP A 63 -13.21 -11.39 -3.43
CA ASP A 63 -12.91 -10.84 -4.78
C ASP A 63 -11.79 -9.79 -4.79
N MET A 64 -10.86 -9.85 -3.82
CA MET A 64 -9.80 -8.84 -3.68
C MET A 64 -8.95 -8.67 -4.95
N ALA A 65 -8.63 -9.76 -5.64
CA ALA A 65 -7.88 -9.69 -6.89
C ALA A 65 -8.63 -8.94 -8.00
N SER A 66 -9.98 -9.07 -8.04
CA SER A 66 -10.81 -8.41 -9.05
C SER A 66 -10.87 -6.89 -8.90
N VAL A 67 -10.69 -6.38 -7.69
CA VAL A 67 -10.74 -4.94 -7.40
C VAL A 67 -9.36 -4.26 -7.43
N ALA A 68 -8.28 -5.02 -7.54
CA ALA A 68 -6.91 -4.49 -7.49
C ALA A 68 -6.67 -3.40 -8.52
N GLN A 69 -7.14 -3.58 -9.76
CA GLN A 69 -7.00 -2.60 -10.83
C GLN A 69 -7.78 -1.31 -10.57
N ASP A 70 -9.02 -1.42 -10.07
CA ASP A 70 -9.83 -0.25 -9.73
C ASP A 70 -9.22 0.52 -8.55
N LEU A 71 -8.71 -0.18 -7.53
CA LEU A 71 -8.02 0.44 -6.40
C LEU A 71 -6.71 1.13 -6.83
N ALA A 72 -5.92 0.49 -7.70
CA ALA A 72 -4.70 1.10 -8.22
C ALA A 72 -4.98 2.37 -9.03
N ALA A 73 -5.99 2.33 -9.89
CA ALA A 73 -6.39 3.48 -10.69
C ALA A 73 -6.96 4.62 -9.82
N ALA A 74 -7.73 4.30 -8.78
CA ALA A 74 -8.23 5.29 -7.83
C ALA A 74 -7.09 5.90 -7.00
N ASN A 75 -6.14 5.06 -6.54
CA ASN A 75 -4.96 5.52 -5.81
C ASN A 75 -4.14 6.53 -6.62
N GLY A 76 -3.92 6.28 -7.92
CA GLY A 76 -3.23 7.23 -8.80
C GLY A 76 -3.89 8.62 -8.77
N VAL A 77 -5.20 8.68 -8.97
CA VAL A 77 -5.95 9.96 -8.95
C VAL A 77 -5.86 10.66 -7.59
N VAL A 78 -6.00 9.90 -6.50
CA VAL A 78 -5.94 10.46 -5.13
C VAL A 78 -4.52 10.94 -4.79
N ALA A 79 -3.49 10.21 -5.22
CA ALA A 79 -2.09 10.61 -5.03
C ALA A 79 -1.78 11.91 -5.77
N ASP A 80 -2.21 12.05 -7.03
CA ASP A 80 -2.06 13.28 -7.80
C ASP A 80 -2.83 14.44 -7.14
N ALA A 81 -4.05 14.21 -6.68
CA ALA A 81 -4.84 15.19 -5.94
C ALA A 81 -4.14 15.65 -4.65
N SER A 82 -3.50 14.75 -3.91
CA SER A 82 -2.71 15.07 -2.71
C SER A 82 -1.51 15.96 -3.04
N VAL A 83 -0.81 15.65 -4.13
CA VAL A 83 0.32 16.46 -4.62
C VAL A 83 -0.16 17.84 -5.07
N ASP A 84 -1.24 17.93 -5.83
CA ASP A 84 -1.76 19.18 -6.34
C ASP A 84 -2.33 20.07 -5.23
N MET A 85 -2.98 19.47 -4.22
CA MET A 85 -3.38 20.19 -3.01
C MET A 85 -2.17 20.76 -2.28
N GLY A 86 -1.05 20.06 -2.26
CA GLY A 86 0.23 20.53 -1.70
C GLY A 86 0.82 21.74 -2.43
N LYS A 87 0.57 21.87 -3.74
CA LYS A 87 1.07 22.97 -4.60
C LYS A 87 0.25 24.25 -4.50
N ILE A 88 -0.93 24.24 -3.89
CA ILE A 88 -1.72 25.46 -3.68
C ILE A 88 -0.88 26.43 -2.82
N GLY A 89 -0.67 27.63 -3.34
CA GLY A 89 0.16 28.64 -2.68
C GLY A 89 -0.51 29.30 -1.48
N ASP A 90 0.13 30.37 -0.98
CA ASP A 90 -0.36 31.12 0.17
C ASP A 90 -1.65 31.86 -0.16
N THR A 91 -2.52 31.93 0.82
CA THR A 91 -3.84 32.59 0.78
C THR A 91 -3.94 33.62 1.92
N HIS A 92 -4.78 34.65 1.73
CA HIS A 92 -4.91 35.76 2.66
C HIS A 92 -6.26 35.73 3.41
N ILE A 93 -7.27 35.08 2.83
CA ILE A 93 -8.58 34.91 3.45
C ILE A 93 -8.53 33.74 4.43
N PRO A 94 -8.74 33.96 5.74
CA PRO A 94 -8.57 32.89 6.76
C PRO A 94 -9.36 31.62 6.46
N GLN A 95 -10.60 31.74 5.98
CA GLN A 95 -11.45 30.60 5.64
C GLN A 95 -10.90 29.77 4.49
N ILE A 96 -10.26 30.41 3.49
CA ILE A 96 -9.62 29.72 2.36
C ILE A 96 -8.33 29.07 2.84
N THR A 97 -7.55 29.77 3.66
CA THR A 97 -6.32 29.21 4.26
C THR A 97 -6.63 27.95 5.07
N GLU A 98 -7.65 28.02 5.92
CA GLU A 98 -8.09 26.87 6.71
C GLU A 98 -8.56 25.71 5.83
N ALA A 99 -9.37 25.99 4.81
CA ALA A 99 -9.85 24.98 3.86
C ALA A 99 -8.69 24.30 3.10
N VAL A 100 -7.68 25.07 2.68
CA VAL A 100 -6.47 24.53 2.03
C VAL A 100 -5.70 23.63 2.99
N GLN A 101 -5.50 24.03 4.23
CA GLN A 101 -4.79 23.23 5.23
C GLN A 101 -5.54 21.94 5.56
N GLN A 102 -6.85 22.02 5.75
CA GLN A 102 -7.68 20.83 5.95
C GLN A 102 -7.63 19.92 4.73
N GLY A 103 -7.74 20.49 3.52
CA GLY A 103 -7.61 19.75 2.28
C GLY A 103 -6.29 18.99 2.18
N ARG A 104 -5.16 19.65 2.45
CA ARG A 104 -3.82 19.01 2.45
C ARG A 104 -3.76 17.82 3.40
N SER A 105 -4.25 17.99 4.62
CA SER A 105 -4.26 16.92 5.62
C SER A 105 -5.13 15.74 5.18
N ARG A 106 -6.35 16.00 4.73
CA ARG A 106 -7.31 14.97 4.32
C ARG A 106 -6.89 14.23 3.07
N PHE A 107 -6.36 14.92 2.07
CA PHE A 107 -5.87 14.26 0.86
C PHE A 107 -4.62 13.44 1.11
N LYS A 108 -3.73 13.86 2.01
CA LYS A 108 -2.58 13.07 2.43
C LYS A 108 -2.99 11.78 3.15
N GLU A 109 -3.96 11.87 4.05
CA GLU A 109 -4.53 10.71 4.74
C GLU A 109 -5.20 9.75 3.75
N LEU A 110 -6.05 10.27 2.86
CA LEU A 110 -6.74 9.49 1.84
C LEU A 110 -5.76 8.80 0.89
N ALA A 111 -4.71 9.49 0.44
CA ALA A 111 -3.66 8.93 -0.41
C ALA A 111 -2.92 7.77 0.30
N SER A 112 -2.62 7.91 1.59
CA SER A 112 -2.01 6.82 2.36
C SER A 112 -2.93 5.59 2.48
N LEU A 113 -4.23 5.81 2.71
CA LEU A 113 -5.21 4.72 2.82
C LEU A 113 -5.43 4.01 1.47
N THR A 114 -5.57 4.77 0.39
CA THR A 114 -5.75 4.19 -0.95
C THR A 114 -4.50 3.47 -1.44
N ASP A 115 -3.29 3.96 -1.12
CA ASP A 115 -2.03 3.28 -1.43
C ASP A 115 -1.94 1.94 -0.68
N ALA A 116 -2.23 1.94 0.62
CA ALA A 116 -2.25 0.70 1.40
C ALA A 116 -3.27 -0.31 0.87
N ALA A 117 -4.50 0.13 0.57
CA ALA A 117 -5.54 -0.74 0.01
C ALA A 117 -5.15 -1.31 -1.35
N SER A 118 -4.58 -0.48 -2.24
CA SER A 118 -4.12 -0.88 -3.57
C SER A 118 -3.00 -1.93 -3.47
N ARG A 119 -2.01 -1.70 -2.60
CA ARG A 119 -0.91 -2.65 -2.38
C ARG A 119 -1.40 -3.98 -1.81
N LEU A 120 -2.30 -3.94 -0.83
CA LEU A 120 -2.85 -5.15 -0.25
C LEU A 120 -3.63 -5.97 -1.29
N ALA A 121 -4.45 -5.31 -2.11
CA ALA A 121 -5.21 -5.98 -3.16
C ALA A 121 -4.33 -6.58 -4.26
N ASP A 122 -3.17 -6.01 -4.53
CA ASP A 122 -2.20 -6.55 -5.48
C ASP A 122 -1.35 -7.69 -4.88
N VAL A 123 -0.89 -7.52 -3.64
CA VAL A 123 0.12 -8.42 -3.04
C VAL A 123 -0.50 -9.65 -2.39
N LEU A 124 -1.61 -9.49 -1.64
CA LEU A 124 -2.18 -10.61 -0.87
C LEU A 124 -2.61 -11.79 -1.75
N PRO A 125 -3.33 -11.60 -2.87
CA PRO A 125 -3.67 -12.73 -3.73
C PRO A 125 -2.44 -13.50 -4.23
N LYS A 126 -1.37 -12.77 -4.59
CA LYS A 126 -0.11 -13.37 -5.03
C LYS A 126 0.62 -14.12 -3.91
N MET A 127 0.61 -13.57 -2.68
CA MET A 127 1.21 -14.22 -1.51
C MET A 127 0.52 -15.53 -1.16
N PHE A 128 -0.79 -15.59 -1.33
CA PHE A 128 -1.57 -16.76 -0.96
C PHE A 128 -1.95 -17.67 -2.14
N ASP A 129 -1.30 -17.49 -3.29
CA ASP A 129 -1.55 -18.27 -4.51
C ASP A 129 -3.03 -18.27 -4.91
N LEU A 130 -3.64 -17.08 -4.83
CA LEU A 130 -5.05 -16.82 -5.16
C LEU A 130 -5.21 -15.93 -6.40
N ASP A 131 -4.13 -15.61 -7.08
CA ASP A 131 -4.11 -14.82 -8.30
C ASP A 131 -4.42 -15.71 -9.51
N SER A 132 -5.69 -16.10 -9.64
CA SER A 132 -6.20 -16.90 -10.77
C SER A 132 -6.29 -16.09 -12.07
N SER A 133 -5.23 -15.40 -12.49
CA SER A 133 -5.14 -14.91 -13.86
C SER A 133 -4.82 -16.10 -14.76
N GLU A 134 -5.69 -16.38 -15.72
CA GLU A 134 -5.55 -17.46 -16.69
C GLU A 134 -4.12 -17.52 -17.25
N GLY A 135 -3.40 -18.57 -16.93
CA GLY A 135 -2.05 -18.84 -17.42
C GLY A 135 -0.89 -18.52 -16.50
N SER A 136 -1.09 -18.06 -15.28
CA SER A 136 -0.03 -17.71 -14.33
C SER A 136 -0.21 -18.29 -12.94
N SER A 137 -0.57 -19.56 -12.82
CA SER A 137 -0.35 -20.24 -11.54
C SER A 137 1.15 -20.48 -11.40
N SER A 138 1.83 -19.66 -10.61
CA SER A 138 3.25 -19.87 -10.31
C SER A 138 3.48 -21.08 -9.38
N GLY A 139 2.41 -21.81 -9.07
CA GLY A 139 2.42 -22.96 -8.17
C GLY A 139 2.55 -22.58 -6.69
N PRO A 140 2.57 -23.57 -5.80
CA PRO A 140 2.58 -23.35 -4.37
C PRO A 140 3.75 -22.46 -3.92
N ARG A 141 3.47 -21.53 -3.01
CA ARG A 141 4.46 -20.62 -2.41
C ARG A 141 5.04 -21.28 -1.16
N THR A 142 6.36 -21.25 -1.04
CA THR A 142 7.04 -21.71 0.19
C THR A 142 7.65 -20.53 0.91
N TYR A 143 7.36 -20.41 2.20
CA TYR A 143 7.86 -19.36 3.10
C TYR A 143 8.72 -20.00 4.19
N LEU A 144 9.89 -19.43 4.43
CA LEU A 144 10.70 -19.70 5.62
C LEU A 144 10.28 -18.73 6.73
N VAL A 145 9.81 -19.28 7.83
CA VAL A 145 9.47 -18.51 9.03
C VAL A 145 10.55 -18.74 10.07
N LEU A 146 11.16 -17.66 10.57
CA LEU A 146 12.16 -17.68 11.63
C LEU A 146 11.54 -17.07 12.89
N ALA A 147 11.54 -17.82 13.99
CA ALA A 147 11.21 -17.31 15.30
C ALA A 147 12.47 -16.76 15.96
N GLN A 148 12.50 -15.46 16.26
CA GLN A 148 13.65 -14.79 16.87
C GLN A 148 13.41 -14.52 18.36
N ASN A 149 14.41 -14.76 19.18
CA ASN A 149 14.39 -14.42 20.60
C ASN A 149 14.87 -12.98 20.81
N ASN A 150 13.96 -12.07 21.14
CA ASN A 150 14.27 -10.65 21.37
C ASN A 150 15.08 -10.40 22.66
N ALA A 151 15.16 -11.38 23.57
CA ALA A 151 15.96 -11.24 24.81
C ALA A 151 17.46 -11.28 24.52
N GLU A 152 17.87 -11.80 23.37
CA GLU A 152 19.26 -11.83 22.92
C GLU A 152 19.46 -10.80 21.81
N LEU A 153 19.84 -9.59 22.22
CA LEU A 153 20.02 -8.45 21.32
C LEU A 153 21.17 -8.68 20.34
N ARG A 154 20.86 -8.64 19.05
CA ARG A 154 21.83 -8.59 17.95
C ARG A 154 21.46 -7.48 16.98
N ALA A 155 22.37 -7.10 16.10
CA ALA A 155 22.15 -6.06 15.11
C ALA A 155 20.93 -6.31 14.19
N THR A 156 20.55 -7.57 14.00
CA THR A 156 19.40 -8.02 13.17
C THR A 156 18.13 -8.30 13.96
N GLY A 157 18.05 -7.96 15.26
CA GLY A 157 16.85 -8.05 16.10
C GLY A 157 16.84 -9.18 17.14
N GLY A 158 17.46 -10.32 16.92
CA GLY A 158 17.50 -11.44 17.85
C GLY A 158 18.14 -12.69 17.26
N ILE A 159 18.35 -13.72 18.06
CA ILE A 159 18.83 -15.01 17.57
C ILE A 159 17.63 -15.85 17.12
N PRO A 160 17.64 -16.41 15.90
CA PRO A 160 16.65 -17.40 15.50
C PRO A 160 16.73 -18.63 16.41
N THR A 161 15.66 -18.92 17.13
CA THR A 161 15.56 -20.06 18.05
C THR A 161 14.80 -21.24 17.46
N ALA A 162 13.96 -20.96 16.46
CA ALA A 162 13.24 -21.98 15.73
C ALA A 162 12.95 -21.51 14.29
N TRP A 163 12.73 -22.44 13.41
CA TRP A 163 12.34 -22.18 12.04
C TRP A 163 11.23 -23.14 11.58
N ALA A 164 10.44 -22.70 10.63
CA ALA A 164 9.43 -23.52 9.97
C ALA A 164 9.34 -23.17 8.49
N THR A 165 9.04 -24.15 7.65
CA THR A 165 8.62 -23.89 6.28
C THR A 165 7.12 -24.02 6.18
N LEU A 166 6.48 -22.98 5.65
CA LEU A 166 5.06 -22.96 5.34
C LEU A 166 4.88 -23.05 3.83
N THR A 167 4.03 -23.95 3.39
CA THR A 167 3.59 -24.02 1.99
C THR A 167 2.18 -23.47 1.91
N VAL A 168 1.97 -22.58 0.96
CA VAL A 168 0.66 -21.98 0.64
C VAL A 168 0.31 -22.42 -0.79
N ASP A 169 -0.81 -23.12 -0.92
CA ASP A 169 -1.31 -23.66 -2.18
C ASP A 169 -2.79 -23.32 -2.30
N ALA A 170 -3.16 -22.50 -3.26
CA ALA A 170 -4.52 -21.98 -3.44
C ALA A 170 -5.16 -21.50 -2.13
N GLY A 171 -4.43 -20.72 -1.34
CA GLY A 171 -4.85 -20.21 -0.04
C GLY A 171 -4.71 -21.18 1.13
N LYS A 172 -4.49 -22.48 0.89
CA LYS A 172 -4.32 -23.46 1.96
C LYS A 172 -2.92 -23.39 2.53
N ILE A 173 -2.84 -23.13 3.84
CA ILE A 173 -1.58 -23.09 4.58
C ILE A 173 -1.30 -24.47 5.17
N SER A 174 -0.11 -24.98 4.93
CA SER A 174 0.40 -26.20 5.57
C SER A 174 1.82 -25.97 6.09
N MET A 175 2.11 -26.49 7.27
CA MET A 175 3.47 -26.54 7.80
C MET A 175 4.12 -27.82 7.31
N SER A 176 5.21 -27.69 6.56
CA SER A 176 5.87 -28.85 5.96
C SER A 176 7.08 -29.34 6.77
N THR A 177 7.84 -28.42 7.34
CA THR A 177 9.01 -28.74 8.16
C THR A 177 9.17 -27.71 9.25
N PHE A 178 9.64 -28.13 10.42
CA PHE A 178 10.00 -27.25 11.51
C PHE A 178 11.18 -27.83 12.29
N GLY A 179 11.91 -26.99 12.97
CA GLY A 179 13.05 -27.41 13.76
C GLY A 179 13.74 -26.29 14.50
N ASP A 180 14.72 -26.67 15.30
CA ASP A 180 15.66 -25.75 15.89
C ASP A 180 16.80 -25.50 14.89
N PRO A 181 17.42 -24.32 14.89
CA PRO A 181 18.62 -24.08 14.10
C PRO A 181 19.71 -25.08 14.49
N PRO A 182 20.41 -25.70 13.52
CA PRO A 182 21.54 -26.53 13.84
C PRO A 182 22.57 -25.73 14.62
N ARG A 183 23.26 -26.38 15.61
CA ARG A 183 24.23 -25.71 16.46
C ARG A 183 25.39 -25.09 15.67
N ASP A 184 25.68 -25.65 14.51
CA ASP A 184 26.76 -25.22 13.62
C ASP A 184 26.33 -24.19 12.56
N GLY A 185 25.10 -23.65 12.69
CA GLY A 185 24.49 -22.68 11.75
C GLY A 185 23.62 -23.35 10.68
N LEU A 186 22.84 -22.52 9.99
CA LEU A 186 21.91 -22.96 8.92
C LEU A 186 22.62 -23.24 7.58
N PHE A 187 23.86 -22.77 7.45
CA PHE A 187 24.67 -22.91 6.24
C PHE A 187 26.03 -23.48 6.59
N SER A 188 26.64 -24.24 5.68
CA SER A 188 28.03 -24.59 5.80
C SER A 188 28.91 -23.32 5.79
N GLN A 189 30.06 -23.35 6.45
CA GLN A 189 30.97 -22.16 6.49
C GLN A 189 31.37 -21.74 5.06
N ASP A 190 31.49 -22.67 4.13
CA ASP A 190 31.86 -22.39 2.74
C ASP A 190 30.72 -21.70 1.96
N GLU A 191 29.45 -22.10 2.18
CA GLU A 191 28.29 -21.46 1.57
C GLU A 191 28.05 -20.07 2.15
N ALA A 192 28.18 -19.89 3.45
CA ALA A 192 28.08 -18.56 4.09
C ALA A 192 29.18 -17.62 3.58
N ALA A 193 30.42 -18.11 3.43
CA ALA A 193 31.54 -17.32 2.95
C ALA A 193 31.38 -16.83 1.50
N SER A 194 30.58 -17.50 0.67
CA SER A 194 30.34 -17.10 -0.73
C SER A 194 29.36 -15.92 -0.87
N VAL A 195 28.51 -15.68 0.14
CA VAL A 195 27.45 -14.65 0.12
C VAL A 195 27.85 -13.41 0.91
N LEU A 196 28.78 -13.53 1.88
CA LEU A 196 29.22 -12.44 2.75
C LEU A 196 30.21 -11.51 2.04
N THR A 197 30.08 -10.20 2.27
CA THR A 197 31.07 -9.20 1.86
C THR A 197 32.39 -9.42 2.60
N ALA A 198 33.47 -8.77 2.13
CA ALA A 198 34.78 -8.88 2.76
C ALA A 198 34.77 -8.33 4.21
N GLU A 199 34.00 -7.29 4.47
CA GLU A 199 33.84 -6.71 5.82
C GLU A 199 33.08 -7.66 6.76
N GLU A 200 32.02 -8.31 6.26
CA GLU A 200 31.19 -9.23 7.05
C GLU A 200 31.93 -10.52 7.42
N ARG A 201 32.93 -10.92 6.62
CA ARG A 201 33.80 -12.09 6.91
C ARG A 201 34.84 -11.86 8.02
N ASN A 202 35.08 -10.59 8.34
CA ASN A 202 36.10 -10.21 9.33
C ASN A 202 35.50 -9.83 10.70
N LEU A 203 34.19 -10.00 10.88
CA LEU A 203 33.47 -9.83 12.14
C LEU A 203 33.35 -11.15 12.90
#